data_13419e74f03840e04774a8e9ce33afa3
#
_entry.id   13419e74f03840e04774a8e9ce33afa3
#
_cell.length_a   1.000
_cell.length_b   1.000
_cell.length_c   1.000
_cell.angle_alpha   90.00
_cell.angle_beta   90.00
_cell.angle_gamma   90.00
#
_symmetry.space_group_name_H-M   'P 1'
#
loop_
_entity.id
_entity.type
_entity.pdbx_description
1 polymer ?
#
loop_
_entity_poly.entity_id
_entity_poly.type
_entity_poly.pdbx_seq_one_letter_code
_entity_poly.pdbx_strand_id
1 'polypeptide(L)'
;GQAENTLVVFTSDHGDYMGAHRLLLKGIPAFDEAYRVPLILRGPGVPAGRRVGDVASLLGLPPALVALTTGAEFPCQAPPLLPLLQPEPDGWWPEAYAEMQGQRFAYQQRALWHGTWKYVFNTFDDDELYDLEADPHEMNNLAGEPVHRTVLERMAARMWQIIRDTGDSNMLGAQYGMFRWAPVGPEWEVEE
;
A
#
# COMPACT_ATOMS: atom_id res chain seq x y z
N GLY A 1 -28.65 11.90 22.59
CA GLY A 1 -27.51 11.18 22.40
C GLY A 1 -27.55 10.05 21.40
N GLN A 2 -26.81 10.22 20.29
CA GLN A 2 -26.61 9.10 19.35
C GLN A 2 -25.15 8.60 19.34
N ALA A 3 -24.29 9.18 20.19
CA ALA A 3 -22.85 8.86 20.22
C ALA A 3 -22.57 7.38 20.44
N GLU A 4 -23.42 6.70 21.22
CA GLU A 4 -23.30 5.28 21.55
C GLU A 4 -23.68 4.35 20.36
N ASN A 5 -24.33 4.90 19.34
CA ASN A 5 -24.76 4.18 18.13
C ASN A 5 -24.23 4.83 16.86
N THR A 6 -23.09 5.51 16.94
CA THR A 6 -22.47 6.17 15.80
C THR A 6 -21.02 5.73 15.66
N LEU A 7 -20.70 5.19 14.50
CA LEU A 7 -19.31 4.93 14.10
C LEU A 7 -18.76 6.20 13.44
N VAL A 8 -17.68 6.73 13.98
CA VAL A 8 -16.97 7.89 13.44
C VAL A 8 -15.65 7.42 12.84
N VAL A 9 -15.39 7.85 11.62
CA VAL A 9 -14.12 7.61 10.93
C VAL A 9 -13.53 8.95 10.53
N PHE A 10 -12.27 9.17 10.90
CA PHE A 10 -11.47 10.29 10.45
C PHE A 10 -10.31 9.78 9.59
N THR A 11 -10.26 10.22 8.36
CA THR A 11 -9.22 9.85 7.39
C THR A 11 -9.11 10.92 6.30
N SER A 12 -8.22 10.72 5.34
CA SER A 12 -8.09 11.50 4.10
C SER A 12 -8.00 10.55 2.92
N ASP A 13 -8.31 11.01 1.72
CA ASP A 13 -8.12 10.28 0.46
C ASP A 13 -6.64 10.17 0.08
N HIS A 14 -5.84 11.19 0.36
CA HIS A 14 -4.39 11.25 0.17
C HIS A 14 -3.78 12.29 1.11
N GLY A 15 -2.47 12.31 1.19
CA GLY A 15 -1.69 13.34 1.85
C GLY A 15 -1.25 14.46 0.90
N ASP A 16 -0.27 15.23 1.34
CA ASP A 16 0.37 16.32 0.58
C ASP A 16 1.85 16.34 0.94
N TYR A 17 2.72 16.54 -0.03
CA TYR A 17 4.17 16.57 0.22
C TYR A 17 4.61 17.72 1.12
N MET A 18 3.88 18.84 1.14
CA MET A 18 4.10 19.97 2.03
C MET A 18 5.55 20.49 2.08
N GLY A 19 6.32 20.30 1.00
CA GLY A 19 7.74 20.63 0.92
C GLY A 19 8.71 19.46 1.13
N ALA A 20 8.24 18.30 1.59
CA ALA A 20 9.05 17.09 1.64
C ALA A 20 9.56 16.73 0.25
N HIS A 21 10.76 16.17 0.14
CA HIS A 21 11.44 15.87 -1.12
C HIS A 21 11.48 17.06 -2.11
N ARG A 22 11.32 18.31 -1.62
CA ARG A 22 11.19 19.54 -2.40
C ARG A 22 9.96 19.56 -3.32
N LEU A 23 8.94 18.78 -2.98
CA LEU A 23 7.68 18.66 -3.71
C LEU A 23 6.56 19.40 -2.97
N LEU A 24 5.57 19.84 -3.74
CA LEU A 24 4.34 20.46 -3.22
C LEU A 24 3.12 19.74 -3.78
N LEU A 25 2.01 19.83 -3.07
CA LEU A 25 0.76 19.16 -3.43
C LEU A 25 0.91 17.64 -3.39
N LYS A 26 0.44 16.96 -4.39
CA LYS A 26 0.53 15.51 -4.60
C LYS A 26 0.88 15.23 -6.07
N GLY A 27 1.33 14.04 -6.37
CA GLY A 27 1.71 13.68 -7.74
C GLY A 27 2.12 12.23 -7.88
N ILE A 28 3.01 11.99 -8.84
CA ILE A 28 3.46 10.64 -9.20
C ILE A 28 4.35 10.00 -8.12
N PRO A 29 5.32 10.70 -7.49
CA PRO A 29 6.17 10.05 -6.51
C PRO A 29 5.37 9.43 -5.37
N ALA A 30 5.66 8.16 -5.07
CA ALA A 30 4.89 7.37 -4.11
C ALA A 30 5.37 7.56 -2.65
N PHE A 31 5.84 8.75 -2.27
CA PHE A 31 6.31 9.00 -0.91
C PHE A 31 5.19 8.95 0.12
N ASP A 32 5.54 8.55 1.33
CA ASP A 32 4.59 8.36 2.43
C ASP A 32 3.81 9.63 2.76
N GLU A 33 4.36 10.82 2.55
CA GLU A 33 3.65 12.09 2.72
C GLU A 33 2.38 12.19 1.87
N ALA A 34 2.36 11.56 0.70
CA ALA A 34 1.17 11.52 -0.17
C ALA A 34 0.30 10.28 0.07
N TYR A 35 0.88 9.17 0.50
CA TYR A 35 0.18 7.87 0.59
C TYR A 35 -0.22 7.50 2.01
N ARG A 36 0.52 7.93 3.02
CA ARG A 36 0.23 7.62 4.42
C ARG A 36 -0.69 8.67 5.02
N VAL A 37 -1.94 8.29 5.23
CA VAL A 37 -2.99 9.16 5.76
C VAL A 37 -3.40 8.76 7.18
N PRO A 38 -3.95 9.68 7.98
CA PRO A 38 -4.51 9.31 9.26
C PRO A 38 -5.69 8.36 9.07
N LEU A 39 -5.84 7.39 9.98
CA LEU A 39 -7.01 6.56 10.08
C LEU A 39 -7.38 6.40 11.56
N ILE A 40 -8.45 7.05 11.97
CA ILE A 40 -8.96 7.03 13.35
C ILE A 40 -10.40 6.56 13.32
N LEU A 41 -10.69 5.51 14.10
CA LEU A 41 -12.03 4.97 14.24
C LEU A 41 -12.51 5.12 15.70
N ARG A 42 -13.77 5.44 15.88
CA ARG A 42 -14.44 5.48 17.18
C ARG A 42 -15.89 5.05 17.03
N GLY A 43 -16.37 4.19 17.90
CA GLY A 43 -17.78 3.81 17.96
C GLY A 43 -18.00 2.38 18.39
N PRO A 44 -19.22 1.86 18.22
CA PRO A 44 -19.54 0.47 18.54
C PRO A 44 -18.61 -0.52 17.81
N GLY A 45 -18.12 -1.53 18.52
CA GLY A 45 -17.22 -2.53 17.97
C GLY A 45 -15.75 -2.09 17.81
N VAL A 46 -15.42 -0.83 18.13
CA VAL A 46 -14.05 -0.31 18.06
C VAL A 46 -13.43 -0.19 19.45
N PRO A 47 -12.33 -0.92 19.76
CA PRO A 47 -11.64 -0.82 21.04
C PRO A 47 -11.10 0.59 21.29
N ALA A 48 -11.37 1.13 22.49
CA ALA A 48 -10.88 2.44 22.86
C ALA A 48 -9.38 2.44 23.19
N GLY A 49 -8.69 3.54 22.87
CA GLY A 49 -7.29 3.77 23.26
C GLY A 49 -6.26 2.88 22.56
N ARG A 50 -6.66 2.10 21.57
CA ARG A 50 -5.74 1.26 20.80
C ARG A 50 -5.00 2.06 19.73
N ARG A 51 -3.71 1.78 19.59
CA ARG A 51 -2.88 2.22 18.47
C ARG A 51 -2.36 0.99 17.72
N VAL A 52 -2.49 0.99 16.41
CA VAL A 52 -2.01 -0.07 15.50
C VAL A 52 -0.85 0.51 14.70
N GLY A 53 0.29 -0.18 14.72
CA GLY A 53 1.50 0.21 13.98
C GLY A 53 1.64 -0.47 12.62
N ASP A 54 0.80 -1.48 12.36
CA ASP A 54 0.86 -2.23 11.11
C ASP A 54 0.36 -1.42 9.91
N VAL A 55 0.89 -1.74 8.74
CA VAL A 55 0.43 -1.17 7.48
C VAL A 55 -1.01 -1.61 7.21
N ALA A 56 -1.86 -0.66 6.85
CA ALA A 56 -3.27 -0.88 6.55
C ALA A 56 -3.69 -0.08 5.32
N SER A 57 -4.38 -0.71 4.38
CA SER A 57 -4.90 -0.03 3.19
C SER A 57 -6.30 0.54 3.44
N LEU A 58 -6.57 1.74 2.94
CA LEU A 58 -7.92 2.32 2.92
C LEU A 58 -8.92 1.47 2.12
N LEU A 59 -8.46 0.62 1.20
CA LEU A 59 -9.31 -0.35 0.51
C LEU A 59 -10.01 -1.32 1.48
N GLY A 60 -9.40 -1.60 2.64
CA GLY A 60 -10.02 -2.43 3.67
C GLY A 60 -11.07 -1.72 4.51
N LEU A 61 -11.25 -0.39 4.36
CA LEU A 61 -12.20 0.38 5.15
C LEU A 61 -13.66 0.11 4.76
N PRO A 62 -14.07 0.12 3.48
CA PRO A 62 -15.46 -0.20 3.09
C PRO A 62 -15.95 -1.54 3.62
N PRO A 63 -15.24 -2.67 3.45
CA PRO A 63 -15.69 -3.95 4.01
C PRO A 63 -15.77 -3.93 5.55
N ALA A 64 -14.85 -3.24 6.24
CA ALA A 64 -14.92 -3.11 7.68
C ALA A 64 -16.15 -2.31 8.13
N LEU A 65 -16.48 -1.21 7.45
CA LEU A 65 -17.66 -0.39 7.74
C LEU A 65 -18.96 -1.18 7.51
N VAL A 66 -19.07 -1.90 6.41
CA VAL A 66 -20.25 -2.72 6.12
C VAL A 66 -20.42 -3.80 7.19
N ALA A 67 -19.37 -4.52 7.54
CA ALA A 67 -19.42 -5.56 8.56
C ALA A 67 -19.80 -4.99 9.94
N LEU A 68 -19.23 -3.87 10.37
CA LEU A 68 -19.53 -3.23 11.65
C LEU A 68 -20.96 -2.68 11.76
N THR A 69 -21.56 -2.26 10.65
CA THR A 69 -22.87 -1.61 10.65
C THR A 69 -24.01 -2.55 10.31
N THR A 70 -23.76 -3.56 9.48
CA THR A 70 -24.83 -4.44 8.98
C THR A 70 -24.59 -5.92 9.30
N GLY A 71 -23.37 -6.30 9.69
CA GLY A 71 -22.95 -7.70 9.81
C GLY A 71 -22.79 -8.43 8.47
N ALA A 72 -22.92 -7.74 7.34
CA ALA A 72 -22.79 -8.34 6.01
C ALA A 72 -21.33 -8.36 5.53
N GLU A 73 -21.03 -9.24 4.57
CA GLU A 73 -19.77 -9.23 3.85
C GLU A 73 -19.82 -8.22 2.69
N PHE A 74 -18.67 -7.61 2.40
CA PHE A 74 -18.46 -6.73 1.26
C PHE A 74 -17.24 -7.22 0.47
N PRO A 75 -17.40 -7.64 -0.79
CA PRO A 75 -16.28 -8.10 -1.62
C PRO A 75 -15.23 -6.99 -1.81
N CYS A 76 -13.97 -7.30 -1.52
CA CYS A 76 -12.87 -6.38 -1.67
C CYS A 76 -11.58 -7.13 -2.01
N GLN A 77 -10.70 -6.51 -2.78
CA GLN A 77 -9.39 -7.08 -3.11
C GLN A 77 -8.36 -6.92 -1.99
N ALA A 78 -8.63 -6.02 -1.04
CA ALA A 78 -7.79 -5.84 0.15
C ALA A 78 -8.41 -6.55 1.36
N PRO A 79 -7.59 -7.01 2.32
CA PRO A 79 -8.08 -7.53 3.59
C PRO A 79 -8.93 -6.48 4.33
N PRO A 80 -10.08 -6.87 4.92
CA PRO A 80 -10.84 -5.95 5.76
C PRO A 80 -10.03 -5.55 6.99
N LEU A 81 -10.20 -4.32 7.48
CA LEU A 81 -9.48 -3.82 8.65
C LEU A 81 -9.94 -4.43 9.99
N LEU A 82 -10.98 -5.26 9.98
CA LEU A 82 -11.56 -5.85 11.21
C LEU A 82 -10.57 -6.60 12.09
N PRO A 83 -9.63 -7.42 11.56
CA PRO A 83 -8.63 -8.08 12.41
C PRO A 83 -7.81 -7.08 13.22
N LEU A 84 -7.51 -5.90 12.68
CA LEU A 84 -6.76 -4.86 13.38
C LEU A 84 -7.52 -4.28 14.59
N LEU A 85 -8.82 -4.51 14.71
CA LEU A 85 -9.60 -4.14 15.88
C LEU A 85 -9.47 -5.15 17.03
N GLN A 86 -8.91 -6.34 16.77
CA GLN A 86 -8.68 -7.37 17.80
C GLN A 86 -7.36 -7.09 18.53
N PRO A 87 -7.23 -7.47 19.81
CA PRO A 87 -5.99 -7.30 20.57
C PRO A 87 -4.76 -7.95 19.90
N GLU A 88 -4.95 -9.14 19.38
CA GLU A 88 -3.98 -9.90 18.60
C GLU A 88 -4.62 -10.19 17.24
N PRO A 89 -4.25 -9.47 16.17
CA PRO A 89 -4.85 -9.67 14.87
C PRO A 89 -4.37 -11.00 14.27
N ASP A 90 -5.25 -12.00 14.31
CA ASP A 90 -5.02 -13.29 13.68
C ASP A 90 -5.15 -13.15 12.13
N GLY A 91 -4.17 -13.71 11.42
CA GLY A 91 -4.15 -13.69 9.96
C GLY A 91 -3.96 -12.31 9.33
N TRP A 92 -3.57 -11.30 10.11
CA TRP A 92 -3.22 -10.00 9.54
C TRP A 92 -1.87 -10.06 8.82
N TRP A 93 -1.87 -9.56 7.60
CA TRP A 93 -0.67 -9.45 6.79
C TRP A 93 -0.34 -7.97 6.60
N PRO A 94 0.81 -7.48 7.10
CA PRO A 94 1.16 -6.06 7.07
C PRO A 94 1.61 -5.63 5.67
N GLU A 95 0.66 -5.59 4.75
CA GLU A 95 0.90 -5.28 3.34
C GLU A 95 -0.11 -4.26 2.83
N ALA A 96 0.35 -3.30 2.03
CA ALA A 96 -0.49 -2.42 1.23
C ALA A 96 0.07 -2.31 -0.18
N TYR A 97 -0.82 -2.22 -1.15
CA TYR A 97 -0.50 -2.07 -2.55
C TYR A 97 -1.24 -0.87 -3.13
N ALA A 98 -0.55 -0.08 -3.94
CA ALA A 98 -1.13 1.07 -4.60
C ALA A 98 -0.75 1.14 -6.07
N GLU A 99 -1.69 1.68 -6.86
CA GLU A 99 -1.55 1.86 -8.29
C GLU A 99 -1.63 3.35 -8.65
N MET A 100 -0.69 3.83 -9.45
CA MET A 100 -0.75 5.12 -10.09
C MET A 100 -0.80 4.91 -11.60
N GLN A 101 -1.81 5.50 -12.24
CA GLN A 101 -2.01 5.34 -13.69
C GLN A 101 -1.83 6.65 -14.44
N GLY A 102 -0.97 7.53 -13.91
CA GLY A 102 -0.74 8.87 -14.43
C GLY A 102 -1.93 9.80 -14.23
N GLN A 103 -1.73 11.08 -14.51
CA GLN A 103 -2.79 12.09 -14.42
C GLN A 103 -3.03 12.77 -15.76
N ARG A 104 -1.98 13.06 -16.51
CA ARG A 104 -2.00 13.81 -17.79
C ARG A 104 -1.17 13.14 -18.88
N PHE A 105 -0.48 12.08 -18.57
CA PHE A 105 0.37 11.31 -19.48
C PHE A 105 0.34 9.85 -19.08
N ALA A 106 0.66 8.97 -20.03
CA ALA A 106 0.67 7.53 -19.81
C ALA A 106 1.87 7.15 -18.92
N TYR A 107 1.66 7.15 -17.62
CA TYR A 107 2.62 6.71 -16.62
C TYR A 107 2.00 5.63 -15.77
N GLN A 108 2.74 4.57 -15.52
CA GLN A 108 2.32 3.47 -14.68
C GLN A 108 3.32 3.30 -13.54
N GLN A 109 2.83 3.24 -12.34
CA GLN A 109 3.63 2.99 -11.15
C GLN A 109 2.88 2.04 -10.24
N ARG A 110 3.60 1.18 -9.56
CA ARG A 110 3.07 0.29 -8.53
C ARG A 110 3.92 0.43 -7.29
N ALA A 111 3.28 0.62 -6.16
CA ALA A 111 3.95 0.73 -4.87
C ALA A 111 3.45 -0.37 -3.94
N LEU A 112 4.38 -1.04 -3.29
CA LEU A 112 4.14 -2.12 -2.34
C LEU A 112 4.81 -1.79 -1.01
N TRP A 113 4.03 -1.77 0.07
CA TRP A 113 4.50 -1.78 1.45
C TRP A 113 4.36 -3.19 1.99
N HIS A 114 5.43 -3.76 2.52
CA HIS A 114 5.44 -5.09 3.12
C HIS A 114 6.39 -5.13 4.31
N GLY A 115 5.83 -5.25 5.52
CA GLY A 115 6.59 -5.10 6.75
C GLY A 115 7.21 -3.71 6.83
N THR A 116 8.53 -3.63 7.02
CA THR A 116 9.29 -2.37 7.05
C THR A 116 9.77 -1.90 5.68
N TRP A 117 9.57 -2.70 4.64
CA TRP A 117 10.05 -2.40 3.30
C TRP A 117 8.98 -1.76 2.43
N LYS A 118 9.43 -0.83 1.61
CA LYS A 118 8.63 -0.25 0.53
C LYS A 118 9.37 -0.39 -0.78
N TYR A 119 8.67 -0.88 -1.79
CA TYR A 119 9.16 -1.01 -3.15
C TYR A 119 8.25 -0.24 -4.11
N VAL A 120 8.85 0.53 -5.01
CA VAL A 120 8.13 1.25 -6.06
C VAL A 120 8.69 0.85 -7.42
N PHE A 121 7.83 0.28 -8.25
CA PHE A 121 8.11 0.00 -9.64
C PHE A 121 7.68 1.20 -10.49
N ASN A 122 8.62 1.74 -11.25
CA ASN A 122 8.42 2.87 -12.16
C ASN A 122 8.62 2.41 -13.60
N THR A 123 7.62 2.61 -14.47
CA THR A 123 7.71 2.13 -15.87
C THR A 123 8.72 2.91 -16.72
N PHE A 124 9.03 4.13 -16.38
CA PHE A 124 9.90 5.03 -17.15
C PHE A 124 11.02 5.65 -16.33
N ASP A 125 11.23 5.16 -15.11
CA ASP A 125 12.26 5.65 -14.20
C ASP A 125 12.89 4.47 -13.44
N ASP A 126 13.86 4.75 -12.59
CA ASP A 126 14.46 3.74 -11.73
C ASP A 126 13.47 3.26 -10.67
N ASP A 127 13.59 1.98 -10.29
CA ASP A 127 12.86 1.45 -9.16
C ASP A 127 13.34 2.08 -7.86
N GLU A 128 12.45 2.06 -6.88
CA GLU A 128 12.77 2.57 -5.56
C GLU A 128 12.59 1.46 -4.52
N LEU A 129 13.52 1.40 -3.58
CA LEU A 129 13.44 0.50 -2.42
C LEU A 129 13.82 1.29 -1.18
N TYR A 130 12.97 1.24 -0.16
CA TYR A 130 13.19 1.92 1.11
C TYR A 130 13.01 0.97 2.28
N ASP A 131 13.88 1.09 3.29
CA ASP A 131 13.69 0.53 4.62
C ASP A 131 13.07 1.61 5.52
N LEU A 132 11.77 1.56 5.70
CA LEU A 132 11.01 2.57 6.43
C LEU A 132 11.30 2.58 7.96
N GLU A 133 11.95 1.54 8.49
CA GLU A 133 12.42 1.53 9.87
C GLU A 133 13.72 2.33 10.01
N ALA A 134 14.65 2.15 9.09
CA ALA A 134 15.94 2.85 9.09
C ALA A 134 15.85 4.25 8.47
N ASP A 135 14.99 4.42 7.46
CA ASP A 135 14.79 5.67 6.70
C ASP A 135 13.29 5.99 6.55
N PRO A 136 12.62 6.43 7.62
CA PRO A 136 11.19 6.73 7.61
C PRO A 136 10.80 7.93 6.74
N HIS A 137 11.79 8.63 6.19
CA HIS A 137 11.58 9.78 5.31
C HIS A 137 11.99 9.49 3.85
N GLU A 138 12.29 8.25 3.51
CA GLU A 138 12.55 7.80 2.14
C GLU A 138 13.60 8.66 1.39
N MET A 139 14.67 9.01 2.10
CA MET A 139 15.72 9.87 1.58
C MET A 139 16.77 9.12 0.77
N ASN A 140 16.89 7.80 0.96
CA ASN A 140 17.94 6.97 0.37
C ASN A 140 17.31 5.79 -0.39
N ASN A 141 17.30 5.89 -1.72
CA ASN A 141 16.86 4.77 -2.56
C ASN A 141 17.91 3.65 -2.55
N LEU A 142 17.54 2.49 -2.03
CA LEU A 142 18.37 1.29 -1.88
C LEU A 142 18.30 0.33 -3.08
N ALA A 143 17.48 0.62 -4.10
CA ALA A 143 17.24 -0.29 -5.22
C ALA A 143 18.51 -0.61 -6.03
N GLY A 144 19.47 0.33 -6.07
CA GLY A 144 20.76 0.16 -6.73
C GLY A 144 21.83 -0.56 -5.89
N GLU A 145 21.58 -0.81 -4.62
CA GLU A 145 22.58 -1.33 -3.69
C GLU A 145 22.65 -2.87 -3.74
N PRO A 146 23.80 -3.47 -4.10
CA PRO A 146 23.92 -4.94 -4.23
C PRO A 146 23.55 -5.72 -2.97
N VAL A 147 23.78 -5.14 -1.79
CA VAL A 147 23.46 -5.78 -0.50
C VAL A 147 21.94 -5.96 -0.29
N HIS A 148 21.12 -5.16 -0.94
CA HIS A 148 19.66 -5.22 -0.85
C HIS A 148 19.00 -5.97 -2.02
N ARG A 149 19.78 -6.55 -2.92
CA ARG A 149 19.28 -7.24 -4.12
C ARG A 149 18.23 -8.30 -3.83
N THR A 150 18.45 -9.14 -2.83
CA THR A 150 17.50 -10.20 -2.43
C THR A 150 16.18 -9.64 -1.95
N VAL A 151 16.21 -8.54 -1.19
CA VAL A 151 14.98 -7.86 -0.73
C VAL A 151 14.24 -7.27 -1.92
N LEU A 152 14.95 -6.59 -2.81
CA LEU A 152 14.39 -5.98 -4.01
C LEU A 152 13.67 -7.03 -4.89
N GLU A 153 14.31 -8.17 -5.14
CA GLU A 153 13.73 -9.26 -5.94
C GLU A 153 12.49 -9.86 -5.27
N ARG A 154 12.55 -10.09 -3.95
CA ARG A 154 11.39 -10.57 -3.18
C ARG A 154 10.20 -9.60 -3.24
N MET A 155 10.44 -8.31 -3.07
CA MET A 155 9.40 -7.29 -3.13
C MET A 155 8.80 -7.19 -4.54
N ALA A 156 9.64 -7.23 -5.58
CA ALA A 156 9.19 -7.22 -6.96
C ALA A 156 8.38 -8.49 -7.31
N ALA A 157 8.83 -9.66 -6.86
CA ALA A 157 8.11 -10.92 -7.04
C ALA A 157 6.73 -10.88 -6.37
N ARG A 158 6.65 -10.36 -5.13
CA ARG A 158 5.37 -10.18 -4.43
C ARG A 158 4.44 -9.21 -5.16
N MET A 159 4.97 -8.10 -5.65
CA MET A 159 4.22 -7.16 -6.49
C MET A 159 3.62 -7.86 -7.72
N TRP A 160 4.41 -8.66 -8.45
CA TRP A 160 3.92 -9.41 -9.61
C TRP A 160 2.85 -10.44 -9.24
N GLN A 161 2.94 -11.06 -8.05
CA GLN A 161 1.88 -11.93 -7.57
C GLN A 161 0.58 -11.15 -7.38
N ILE A 162 0.61 -9.99 -6.73
CA ILE A 162 -0.57 -9.13 -6.54
C ILE A 162 -1.16 -8.71 -7.89
N ILE A 163 -0.33 -8.30 -8.84
CA ILE A 163 -0.74 -7.92 -10.19
C ILE A 163 -1.51 -9.06 -10.87
N ARG A 164 -1.04 -10.29 -10.75
CA ARG A 164 -1.74 -11.47 -11.28
C ARG A 164 -3.06 -11.75 -10.56
N ASP A 165 -3.03 -11.74 -9.23
CA ASP A 165 -4.18 -12.06 -8.38
C ASP A 165 -5.33 -11.05 -8.54
N THR A 166 -4.99 -9.78 -8.76
CA THR A 166 -5.95 -8.69 -8.99
C THR A 166 -6.37 -8.54 -10.45
N GLY A 167 -5.67 -9.21 -11.37
CA GLY A 167 -5.94 -9.11 -12.81
C GLY A 167 -5.62 -7.73 -13.39
N ASP A 168 -4.56 -7.08 -12.91
CA ASP A 168 -4.11 -5.78 -13.40
C ASP A 168 -3.71 -5.85 -14.88
N SER A 169 -4.69 -5.63 -15.76
CA SER A 169 -4.52 -5.76 -17.21
C SER A 169 -3.54 -4.73 -17.79
N ASN A 170 -3.34 -3.60 -17.11
CA ASN A 170 -2.37 -2.60 -17.54
C ASN A 170 -0.94 -3.11 -17.42
N MET A 171 -0.65 -3.85 -16.35
CA MET A 171 0.66 -4.44 -16.12
C MET A 171 0.85 -5.78 -16.83
N LEU A 172 -0.19 -6.58 -16.94
CA LEU A 172 -0.16 -7.88 -17.61
C LEU A 172 -0.24 -7.78 -19.14
N GLY A 173 -0.68 -6.64 -19.68
CA GLY A 173 -0.74 -6.42 -21.12
C GLY A 173 0.66 -6.36 -21.74
N ALA A 174 0.88 -7.09 -22.85
CA ALA A 174 2.16 -7.20 -23.53
C ALA A 174 2.83 -5.86 -23.93
N GLN A 175 2.07 -4.78 -23.94
CA GLN A 175 2.56 -3.46 -24.33
C GLN A 175 3.54 -2.86 -23.32
N TYR A 176 3.43 -3.20 -22.03
CA TYR A 176 4.30 -2.65 -21.00
C TYR A 176 5.61 -3.41 -20.81
N GLY A 177 5.69 -4.66 -21.17
CA GLY A 177 6.93 -5.43 -21.21
C GLY A 177 7.99 -4.84 -22.15
N MET A 178 7.61 -3.92 -23.03
CA MET A 178 8.53 -3.21 -23.91
C MET A 178 9.28 -2.07 -23.23
N PHE A 179 8.76 -1.53 -22.13
CA PHE A 179 9.30 -0.33 -21.53
C PHE A 179 10.34 -0.62 -20.49
N ARG A 180 10.05 -1.61 -19.66
CA ARG A 180 10.96 -1.96 -18.60
C ARG A 180 10.59 -3.27 -17.91
N TRP A 181 11.59 -3.94 -17.39
CA TRP A 181 11.45 -5.12 -16.55
C TRP A 181 11.72 -4.72 -15.09
N ALA A 182 10.85 -5.12 -14.18
CA ALA A 182 11.19 -5.17 -12.77
C ALA A 182 12.41 -6.09 -12.55
N PRO A 183 13.05 -6.08 -11.37
CA PRO A 183 14.18 -6.96 -11.05
C PRO A 183 13.92 -8.42 -11.33
N VAL A 184 12.64 -8.82 -11.25
CA VAL A 184 12.14 -10.13 -11.68
C VAL A 184 10.90 -9.92 -12.56
N GLY A 185 10.70 -10.80 -13.53
CA GLY A 185 9.58 -10.73 -14.46
C GLY A 185 8.30 -11.33 -13.89
N PRO A 186 7.19 -11.27 -14.66
CA PRO A 186 5.87 -11.75 -14.22
C PRO A 186 5.81 -13.27 -14.03
N GLU A 187 6.76 -14.02 -14.56
CA GLU A 187 6.83 -15.49 -14.45
C GLU A 187 7.76 -15.97 -13.32
N TRP A 188 8.30 -15.02 -12.55
CA TRP A 188 9.17 -15.36 -11.44
C TRP A 188 8.36 -16.01 -10.30
N GLU A 189 8.79 -17.19 -9.89
CA GLU A 189 8.28 -17.87 -8.70
C GLU A 189 9.28 -17.69 -7.56
N VAL A 190 8.79 -17.38 -6.38
CA VAL A 190 9.62 -17.33 -5.16
C VAL A 190 9.90 -18.77 -4.77
N GLU A 191 11.15 -19.18 -4.78
CA GLU A 191 11.56 -20.43 -4.12
C GLU A 191 11.37 -20.22 -2.61
N GLU A 192 10.53 -21.08 -2.00
CA GLU A 192 10.25 -21.07 -0.55
C GLU A 192 11.47 -21.53 0.27
#